data_2a611f59f5a2ab533d0c3ceac3a221b8
#
_entry.id   2a611f59f5a2ab533d0c3ceac3a221b8
#
_cell.length_a   1.000
_cell.length_b   1.000
_cell.length_c   1.000
_cell.angle_alpha   90.00
_cell.angle_beta   90.00
_cell.angle_gamma   90.00
#
_symmetry.space_group_name_H-M   'P 1'
#
loop_
_entity.id
_entity.type
_entity.pdbx_description
1 polymer ?
#
loop_
_entity_poly.entity_id
_entity_poly.type
_entity_poly.pdbx_seq_one_letter_code
_entity_poly.pdbx_strand_id
1 'polypeptide(L)'
;EAATGNDPLARDTLKYAQMLEGNVRNTGVHACGVIIGRYDISDVVPVSTAKDKDTGEEMLVTQYEGSVIEETGLIKMDFLGLKTLSIIKEAIENIRLTTGHDLDIDHISLEDPATYKLYCDGKTTGTFQFESAGMQKYLKELQPSKFEDLIAMNALYRPGPMDYIPSFIARKQGKEEIKYDIPVMERYLKDTYGITVYQEQVMLLSRLLANFTRGESDALRKAMGKKLIEKMNHLKSKFMAGERRMVTRKKLCRRYGPTGKNSPHTPSTRAMPPATHG
;
A
#
# COMPACT_ATOMS: atom_id res chain seq x y z
N GLU A 1 -31.38 -3.90 -13.25
CA GLU A 1 -32.29 -4.39 -14.32
C GLU A 1 -31.53 -5.10 -15.44
N ALA A 2 -30.40 -4.57 -15.94
CA ALA A 2 -29.64 -5.22 -17.03
C ALA A 2 -29.07 -6.59 -16.66
N ALA A 3 -28.76 -6.85 -15.37
CA ALA A 3 -28.16 -8.10 -14.91
C ALA A 3 -29.19 -9.23 -14.60
N THR A 4 -30.44 -8.88 -14.39
CA THR A 4 -31.48 -9.86 -13.97
C THR A 4 -32.41 -10.23 -15.08
N GLY A 5 -32.43 -9.51 -16.19
CA GLY A 5 -33.39 -9.72 -17.29
C GLY A 5 -34.82 -9.82 -16.75
N ASN A 6 -35.58 -10.82 -17.27
CA ASN A 6 -36.93 -11.09 -16.82
C ASN A 6 -37.05 -12.24 -15.80
N ASP A 7 -35.96 -12.67 -15.17
CA ASP A 7 -35.98 -13.71 -14.14
C ASP A 7 -36.53 -13.15 -12.81
N PRO A 8 -37.72 -13.59 -12.34
CA PRO A 8 -38.31 -13.13 -11.09
C PRO A 8 -37.44 -13.51 -9.88
N LEU A 9 -36.81 -14.68 -9.86
CA LEU A 9 -36.00 -15.17 -8.77
C LEU A 9 -34.74 -14.30 -8.60
N ALA A 10 -34.06 -13.96 -9.68
CA ALA A 10 -32.91 -13.11 -9.68
C ALA A 10 -33.27 -11.70 -9.18
N ARG A 11 -34.40 -11.15 -9.57
CA ARG A 11 -34.93 -9.86 -9.15
C ARG A 11 -35.22 -9.83 -7.65
N ASP A 12 -35.93 -10.82 -7.14
CA ASP A 12 -36.29 -10.94 -5.74
C ASP A 12 -35.04 -11.15 -4.87
N THR A 13 -34.10 -11.98 -5.34
CA THR A 13 -32.80 -12.18 -4.66
C THR A 13 -32.05 -10.87 -4.50
N LEU A 14 -31.93 -10.06 -5.55
CA LEU A 14 -31.25 -8.76 -5.49
C LEU A 14 -32.00 -7.77 -4.60
N LYS A 15 -33.34 -7.78 -4.63
CA LYS A 15 -34.14 -6.93 -3.75
C LYS A 15 -33.89 -7.23 -2.27
N TYR A 16 -33.90 -8.52 -1.89
CA TYR A 16 -33.61 -8.91 -0.51
C TYR A 16 -32.16 -8.70 -0.14
N ALA A 17 -31.22 -8.90 -1.06
CA ALA A 17 -29.81 -8.60 -0.83
C ALA A 17 -29.58 -7.11 -0.53
N GLN A 18 -30.26 -6.21 -1.26
CA GLN A 18 -30.19 -4.77 -0.97
C GLN A 18 -30.79 -4.39 0.40
N MET A 19 -31.86 -5.08 0.81
CA MET A 19 -32.46 -4.84 2.14
C MET A 19 -31.55 -5.32 3.29
N LEU A 20 -30.70 -6.32 3.03
CA LEU A 20 -29.77 -6.88 4.00
C LEU A 20 -28.39 -6.17 3.99
N GLU A 21 -28.13 -5.37 2.95
CA GLU A 21 -26.87 -4.64 2.83
C GLU A 21 -26.70 -3.67 4.01
N GLY A 22 -25.51 -3.65 4.61
CA GLY A 22 -25.21 -2.82 5.77
C GLY A 22 -25.55 -3.43 7.13
N ASN A 23 -26.27 -4.57 7.16
CA ASN A 23 -26.50 -5.29 8.41
C ASN A 23 -25.25 -6.11 8.81
N VAL A 24 -24.98 -6.19 10.11
CA VAL A 24 -23.89 -7.02 10.64
C VAL A 24 -24.24 -8.49 10.46
N ARG A 25 -23.43 -9.21 9.72
CA ARG A 25 -23.60 -10.65 9.47
C ARG A 25 -23.00 -11.51 10.57
N ASN A 26 -21.79 -11.17 11.00
CA ASN A 26 -21.04 -11.88 12.02
C ASN A 26 -20.03 -10.94 12.67
N THR A 27 -19.52 -11.33 13.81
CA THR A 27 -18.39 -10.67 14.47
C THR A 27 -17.11 -11.43 14.17
N GLY A 28 -15.99 -10.70 14.08
CA GLY A 28 -14.67 -11.27 13.91
C GLY A 28 -13.68 -10.61 14.85
N VAL A 29 -12.68 -11.38 15.28
CA VAL A 29 -11.58 -10.85 16.10
C VAL A 29 -10.49 -10.31 15.17
N HIS A 30 -9.93 -9.15 15.52
CA HIS A 30 -8.79 -8.59 14.79
C HIS A 30 -7.56 -9.48 14.98
N ALA A 31 -6.81 -9.74 13.91
CA ALA A 31 -5.71 -10.71 13.92
C ALA A 31 -4.54 -10.31 14.84
N CYS A 32 -4.32 -9.01 15.07
CA CYS A 32 -3.13 -8.51 15.77
C CYS A 32 -3.39 -7.29 16.66
N GLY A 33 -4.60 -6.73 16.67
CA GLY A 33 -4.95 -5.53 17.43
C GLY A 33 -5.19 -5.84 18.91
N VAL A 34 -4.42 -5.21 19.78
CA VAL A 34 -4.57 -5.26 21.23
C VAL A 34 -5.05 -3.90 21.73
N ILE A 35 -6.09 -3.91 22.54
CA ILE A 35 -6.64 -2.69 23.14
C ILE A 35 -5.97 -2.46 24.49
N ILE A 36 -5.47 -1.25 24.68
CA ILE A 36 -4.76 -0.82 25.89
C ILE A 36 -5.54 0.31 26.53
N GLY A 37 -5.88 0.13 27.80
CA GLY A 37 -6.54 1.13 28.64
C GLY A 37 -5.70 1.45 29.88
N ARG A 38 -5.94 2.62 30.45
CA ARG A 38 -5.36 3.00 31.76
C ARG A 38 -6.00 2.26 32.92
N TYR A 39 -7.27 1.90 32.75
CA TYR A 39 -8.12 1.20 33.72
C TYR A 39 -8.66 -0.09 33.07
N ASP A 40 -9.48 -0.83 33.80
CA ASP A 40 -10.14 -2.00 33.25
C ASP A 40 -10.94 -1.61 31.98
N ILE A 41 -10.78 -2.41 30.93
CA ILE A 41 -11.42 -2.12 29.64
C ILE A 41 -12.95 -2.19 29.76
N SER A 42 -13.46 -3.05 30.64
CA SER A 42 -14.90 -3.20 30.87
C SER A 42 -15.57 -1.98 31.50
N ASP A 43 -14.80 -1.11 32.16
CA ASP A 43 -15.28 0.17 32.66
C ASP A 43 -15.52 1.22 31.58
N VAL A 44 -14.94 1.01 30.40
CA VAL A 44 -14.96 1.97 29.29
C VAL A 44 -15.84 1.49 28.15
N VAL A 45 -15.73 0.21 27.78
CA VAL A 45 -16.45 -0.37 26.66
C VAL A 45 -16.98 -1.76 27.02
N PRO A 46 -18.12 -2.20 26.44
CA PRO A 46 -18.61 -3.56 26.65
C PRO A 46 -17.62 -4.57 26.06
N VAL A 47 -17.43 -5.65 26.79
CA VAL A 47 -16.55 -6.75 26.44
C VAL A 47 -17.31 -8.05 26.24
N SER A 48 -16.70 -8.98 25.53
CA SER A 48 -17.21 -10.33 25.30
C SER A 48 -16.04 -11.30 25.24
N THR A 49 -16.33 -12.59 25.18
CA THR A 49 -15.31 -13.62 24.93
C THR A 49 -15.37 -14.08 23.47
N ALA A 50 -14.21 -14.42 22.94
CA ALA A 50 -14.06 -15.07 21.64
C ALA A 50 -13.01 -16.17 21.75
N LYS A 51 -13.13 -17.21 20.94
CA LYS A 51 -12.12 -18.28 20.90
C LYS A 51 -10.96 -17.88 20.01
N ASP A 52 -9.76 -18.01 20.54
CA ASP A 52 -8.54 -17.96 19.74
C ASP A 52 -8.54 -19.09 18.71
N LYS A 53 -8.16 -18.76 17.48
CA LYS A 53 -8.21 -19.74 16.36
C LYS A 53 -7.10 -20.76 16.41
N ASP A 54 -5.97 -20.39 17.03
CA ASP A 54 -4.76 -21.21 17.04
C ASP A 54 -4.72 -22.08 18.32
N THR A 55 -5.08 -21.51 19.47
CA THR A 55 -5.03 -22.22 20.77
C THR A 55 -6.38 -22.82 21.18
N GLY A 56 -7.50 -22.30 20.66
CA GLY A 56 -8.85 -22.67 21.08
C GLY A 56 -9.26 -22.11 22.44
N GLU A 57 -8.41 -21.35 23.11
CA GLU A 57 -8.67 -20.72 24.40
C GLU A 57 -9.60 -19.53 24.27
N GLU A 58 -10.36 -19.24 25.32
CA GLU A 58 -11.21 -18.05 25.38
C GLU A 58 -10.36 -16.82 25.68
N MET A 59 -10.52 -15.78 24.87
CA MET A 59 -9.90 -14.48 25.06
C MET A 59 -10.95 -13.39 25.24
N LEU A 60 -10.62 -12.36 25.99
CA LEU A 60 -11.46 -11.18 26.16
C LEU A 60 -11.32 -10.27 24.95
N VAL A 61 -12.43 -9.80 24.39
CA VAL A 61 -12.48 -8.91 23.24
C VAL A 61 -13.45 -7.76 23.49
N THR A 62 -13.16 -6.58 22.92
CA THR A 62 -14.11 -5.47 22.94
C THR A 62 -15.25 -5.73 21.95
N GLN A 63 -16.47 -5.32 22.31
CA GLN A 63 -17.60 -5.41 21.39
C GLN A 63 -17.63 -4.25 20.40
N TYR A 64 -16.97 -3.13 20.71
CA TYR A 64 -16.84 -2.02 19.77
C TYR A 64 -15.81 -2.33 18.68
N GLU A 65 -16.12 -1.89 17.48
CA GLU A 65 -15.25 -2.04 16.32
C GLU A 65 -13.96 -1.24 16.50
N GLY A 66 -12.84 -1.81 16.03
CA GLY A 66 -11.52 -1.21 16.14
C GLY A 66 -11.39 0.18 15.52
N SER A 67 -12.26 0.52 14.55
CA SER A 67 -12.28 1.85 13.90
C SER A 67 -12.77 2.96 14.81
N VAL A 68 -13.59 2.66 15.83
CA VAL A 68 -14.18 3.64 16.76
C VAL A 68 -13.59 3.56 18.17
N ILE A 69 -12.72 2.57 18.42
CA ILE A 69 -12.22 2.33 19.78
C ILE A 69 -11.41 3.52 20.33
N GLU A 70 -10.66 4.21 19.47
CA GLU A 70 -9.85 5.37 19.86
C GLU A 70 -10.71 6.56 20.33
N GLU A 71 -11.96 6.67 19.86
CA GLU A 71 -12.90 7.71 20.27
C GLU A 71 -13.35 7.54 21.73
N THR A 72 -13.21 6.34 22.29
CA THR A 72 -13.50 6.05 23.70
C THR A 72 -12.35 6.38 24.65
N GLY A 73 -11.21 6.84 24.13
CA GLY A 73 -10.00 7.12 24.89
C GLY A 73 -9.09 5.91 25.13
N LEU A 74 -9.42 4.76 24.53
CA LEU A 74 -8.57 3.57 24.53
C LEU A 74 -7.57 3.65 23.35
N ILE A 75 -6.46 2.93 23.47
CA ILE A 75 -5.44 2.85 22.43
C ILE A 75 -5.50 1.48 21.78
N LYS A 76 -5.56 1.44 20.44
CA LYS A 76 -5.39 0.21 19.68
C LYS A 76 -3.94 0.10 19.21
N MET A 77 -3.27 -0.96 19.62
CA MET A 77 -1.91 -1.25 19.18
C MET A 77 -1.90 -2.55 18.37
N ASP A 78 -1.39 -2.50 17.16
CA ASP A 78 -1.34 -3.64 16.26
C ASP A 78 0.05 -4.31 16.36
N PHE A 79 0.06 -5.57 16.82
CA PHE A 79 1.27 -6.40 16.92
C PHE A 79 1.29 -7.40 15.76
N LEU A 80 1.66 -6.90 14.59
CA LEU A 80 1.73 -7.72 13.39
C LEU A 80 3.13 -8.33 13.23
N GLY A 81 3.24 -9.62 13.52
CA GLY A 81 4.48 -10.38 13.31
C GLY A 81 4.73 -10.69 11.84
N LEU A 82 6.01 -10.76 11.46
CA LEU A 82 6.45 -11.18 10.14
C LEU A 82 7.28 -12.46 10.24
N LYS A 83 6.69 -13.60 9.85
CA LYS A 83 7.36 -14.92 9.93
C LYS A 83 8.71 -14.95 9.20
N THR A 84 8.85 -14.20 8.11
CA THR A 84 10.09 -14.12 7.35
C THR A 84 11.26 -13.62 8.19
N LEU A 85 11.05 -12.64 9.08
CA LEU A 85 12.10 -12.17 9.99
C LEU A 85 12.53 -13.26 10.99
N SER A 86 11.60 -14.09 11.47
CA SER A 86 11.94 -15.24 12.32
C SER A 86 12.76 -16.28 11.56
N ILE A 87 12.42 -16.55 10.30
CA ILE A 87 13.17 -17.46 9.42
C ILE A 87 14.59 -16.93 9.21
N ILE A 88 14.75 -15.64 8.94
CA ILE A 88 16.08 -15.01 8.78
C ILE A 88 16.90 -15.14 10.06
N LYS A 89 16.29 -14.84 11.23
CA LYS A 89 16.96 -14.98 12.53
C LYS A 89 17.44 -16.43 12.76
N GLU A 90 16.61 -17.41 12.49
CA GLU A 90 16.95 -18.82 12.62
C GLU A 90 18.05 -19.23 11.62
N ALA A 91 18.01 -18.72 10.39
CA ALA A 91 19.04 -18.97 9.39
C ALA A 91 20.40 -18.41 9.83
N ILE A 92 20.46 -17.22 10.40
CA ILE A 92 21.69 -16.61 10.94
C ILE A 92 22.26 -17.50 12.06
N GLU A 93 21.40 -17.94 12.99
CA GLU A 93 21.83 -18.83 14.08
C GLU A 93 22.37 -20.17 13.55
N ASN A 94 21.70 -20.76 12.55
CA ASN A 94 22.18 -21.98 11.91
C ASN A 94 23.53 -21.80 11.21
N ILE A 95 23.76 -20.67 10.56
CA ILE A 95 25.05 -20.33 9.95
C ILE A 95 26.11 -20.25 11.05
N ARG A 96 25.85 -19.56 12.14
CA ARG A 96 26.77 -19.44 13.28
C ARG A 96 27.14 -20.82 13.86
N LEU A 97 26.14 -21.68 14.06
CA LEU A 97 26.34 -23.01 14.63
C LEU A 97 27.13 -23.96 13.69
N THR A 98 26.93 -23.85 12.38
CA THR A 98 27.54 -24.77 11.40
C THR A 98 28.90 -24.31 10.88
N THR A 99 29.11 -22.99 10.79
CA THR A 99 30.33 -22.43 10.20
C THR A 99 31.22 -21.69 11.20
N GLY A 100 30.69 -21.35 12.38
CA GLY A 100 31.36 -20.50 13.37
C GLY A 100 31.44 -19.02 12.99
N HIS A 101 30.79 -18.62 11.88
CA HIS A 101 30.76 -17.23 11.43
C HIS A 101 29.50 -16.50 11.92
N ASP A 102 29.67 -15.32 12.49
CA ASP A 102 28.58 -14.41 12.76
C ASP A 102 28.29 -13.59 11.49
N LEU A 103 27.08 -13.73 10.97
CA LEU A 103 26.61 -12.96 9.83
C LEU A 103 25.93 -11.67 10.30
N ASP A 104 26.53 -10.52 9.98
CA ASP A 104 25.92 -9.22 10.18
C ASP A 104 25.01 -8.90 8.98
N ILE A 105 23.69 -9.06 9.20
CA ILE A 105 22.70 -8.88 8.15
C ILE A 105 22.51 -7.41 7.77
N ASP A 106 22.79 -6.48 8.69
CA ASP A 106 22.57 -5.04 8.45
C ASP A 106 23.65 -4.44 7.52
N HIS A 107 24.76 -5.15 7.34
CA HIS A 107 25.89 -4.74 6.49
C HIS A 107 26.08 -5.62 5.24
N ILE A 108 25.08 -6.42 4.86
CA ILE A 108 25.11 -7.17 3.60
C ILE A 108 25.04 -6.21 2.42
N SER A 109 25.91 -6.41 1.42
CA SER A 109 25.89 -5.61 0.18
C SER A 109 24.57 -5.80 -0.57
N LEU A 110 23.96 -4.68 -0.95
CA LEU A 110 22.78 -4.66 -1.83
C LEU A 110 23.14 -4.66 -3.32
N GLU A 111 24.41 -4.80 -3.66
CA GLU A 111 24.94 -4.74 -5.04
C GLU A 111 25.47 -6.08 -5.56
N ASP A 112 25.08 -7.21 -4.93
CA ASP A 112 25.56 -8.54 -5.35
C ASP A 112 24.97 -8.95 -6.72
N PRO A 113 25.82 -9.12 -7.77
CA PRO A 113 25.35 -9.46 -9.12
C PRO A 113 24.69 -10.85 -9.19
N ALA A 114 25.10 -11.80 -8.35
CA ALA A 114 24.52 -13.14 -8.35
C ALA A 114 23.06 -13.10 -7.86
N THR A 115 22.81 -12.29 -6.85
CA THR A 115 21.44 -12.03 -6.34
C THR A 115 20.58 -11.39 -7.41
N TYR A 116 21.04 -10.32 -8.09
CA TYR A 116 20.27 -9.72 -9.19
C TYR A 116 20.01 -10.69 -10.33
N LYS A 117 20.99 -11.55 -10.66
CA LYS A 117 20.78 -12.58 -11.67
C LYS A 117 19.66 -13.54 -11.29
N LEU A 118 19.55 -13.92 -10.03
CA LEU A 118 18.45 -14.77 -9.52
C LEU A 118 17.08 -14.10 -9.75
N TYR A 119 16.97 -12.80 -9.47
CA TYR A 119 15.76 -12.03 -9.75
C TYR A 119 15.47 -11.90 -11.24
N CYS A 120 16.50 -11.64 -12.07
CA CYS A 120 16.38 -11.56 -13.53
C CYS A 120 15.93 -12.89 -14.15
N ASP A 121 16.40 -14.01 -13.63
CA ASP A 121 15.99 -15.34 -14.05
C ASP A 121 14.58 -15.73 -13.53
N GLY A 122 14.00 -14.92 -12.62
CA GLY A 122 12.73 -15.21 -11.95
C GLY A 122 12.76 -16.43 -11.06
N LYS A 123 13.94 -16.81 -10.55
CA LYS A 123 14.13 -17.94 -9.64
C LYS A 123 13.96 -17.51 -8.19
N THR A 124 12.81 -16.92 -7.88
CA THR A 124 12.55 -16.23 -6.62
C THR A 124 11.60 -16.97 -5.68
N THR A 125 11.46 -18.28 -5.85
CA THR A 125 10.73 -19.14 -4.92
C THR A 125 11.42 -19.10 -3.54
N GLY A 126 10.64 -18.88 -2.49
CA GLY A 126 11.15 -18.68 -1.13
C GLY A 126 11.60 -17.24 -0.83
N THR A 127 11.58 -16.35 -1.83
CA THR A 127 11.92 -14.93 -1.63
C THR A 127 10.67 -14.13 -1.31
N PHE A 128 10.61 -13.57 -0.10
CA PHE A 128 9.44 -12.86 0.39
C PHE A 128 8.91 -11.80 -0.60
N GLN A 129 7.60 -11.86 -0.89
CA GLN A 129 6.85 -11.00 -1.82
C GLN A 129 7.23 -11.11 -3.31
N PHE A 130 8.19 -11.96 -3.69
CA PHE A 130 8.62 -12.14 -5.09
C PHE A 130 8.34 -13.54 -5.65
N GLU A 131 7.61 -14.38 -4.92
CA GLU A 131 7.44 -15.80 -5.22
C GLU A 131 6.35 -16.11 -6.25
N SER A 132 5.35 -15.22 -6.42
CA SER A 132 4.21 -15.51 -7.28
C SER A 132 4.64 -15.60 -8.76
N ALA A 133 4.00 -16.50 -9.52
CA ALA A 133 4.29 -16.68 -10.95
C ALA A 133 4.15 -15.37 -11.76
N GLY A 134 3.17 -14.53 -11.41
CA GLY A 134 3.00 -13.22 -12.04
C GLY A 134 4.15 -12.27 -11.74
N MET A 135 4.63 -12.21 -10.49
CA MET A 135 5.78 -11.41 -10.12
C MET A 135 7.05 -11.92 -10.81
N GLN A 136 7.28 -13.23 -10.83
CA GLN A 136 8.42 -13.86 -11.52
C GLN A 136 8.44 -13.52 -13.01
N LYS A 137 7.28 -13.49 -13.67
CA LYS A 137 7.16 -13.06 -15.06
C LYS A 137 7.62 -11.61 -15.22
N TYR A 138 7.12 -10.68 -14.41
CA TYR A 138 7.52 -9.28 -14.49
C TYR A 138 8.99 -9.05 -14.15
N LEU A 139 9.57 -9.80 -13.23
CA LEU A 139 11.00 -9.73 -12.91
C LEU A 139 11.87 -10.11 -14.10
N LYS A 140 11.49 -11.17 -14.85
CA LYS A 140 12.17 -11.56 -16.09
C LYS A 140 12.11 -10.47 -17.17
N GLU A 141 10.99 -9.78 -17.26
CA GLU A 141 10.83 -8.67 -18.20
C GLU A 141 11.57 -7.41 -17.73
N LEU A 142 11.54 -7.11 -16.43
CA LEU A 142 12.17 -5.93 -15.83
C LEU A 142 13.69 -5.97 -15.88
N GLN A 143 14.28 -7.17 -15.67
CA GLN A 143 15.74 -7.32 -15.55
C GLN A 143 16.30 -6.35 -14.49
N PRO A 144 15.93 -6.50 -13.20
CA PRO A 144 16.35 -5.58 -12.16
C PRO A 144 17.87 -5.49 -12.06
N SER A 145 18.41 -4.29 -11.93
CA SER A 145 19.84 -4.02 -11.86
C SER A 145 20.25 -3.21 -10.63
N LYS A 146 19.29 -2.76 -9.87
CA LYS A 146 19.48 -1.99 -8.62
C LYS A 146 18.33 -2.27 -7.67
N PHE A 147 18.55 -2.01 -6.38
CA PHE A 147 17.59 -2.32 -5.32
C PHE A 147 16.27 -1.54 -5.48
N GLU A 148 16.35 -0.29 -5.96
CA GLU A 148 15.18 0.55 -6.23
C GLU A 148 14.22 -0.06 -7.27
N ASP A 149 14.74 -0.86 -8.21
CA ASP A 149 13.90 -1.56 -9.20
C ASP A 149 13.01 -2.61 -8.50
N LEU A 150 13.55 -3.31 -7.52
CA LEU A 150 12.81 -4.31 -6.72
C LEU A 150 11.78 -3.63 -5.83
N ILE A 151 12.14 -2.53 -5.16
CA ILE A 151 11.22 -1.75 -4.33
C ILE A 151 10.05 -1.24 -5.19
N ALA A 152 10.34 -0.66 -6.35
CA ALA A 152 9.32 -0.15 -7.26
C ALA A 152 8.40 -1.26 -7.79
N MET A 153 8.97 -2.42 -8.16
CA MET A 153 8.18 -3.56 -8.62
C MET A 153 7.24 -4.07 -7.52
N ASN A 154 7.71 -4.18 -6.29
CA ASN A 154 6.88 -4.57 -5.15
C ASN A 154 5.73 -3.57 -4.89
N ALA A 155 5.98 -2.29 -5.07
CA ALA A 155 4.97 -1.24 -4.96
C ALA A 155 3.96 -1.27 -6.12
N LEU A 156 4.41 -1.55 -7.33
CA LEU A 156 3.57 -1.58 -8.54
C LEU A 156 2.75 -2.87 -8.67
N TYR A 157 3.24 -4.01 -8.16
CA TYR A 157 2.57 -5.30 -8.29
C TYR A 157 1.37 -5.41 -7.35
N ARG A 158 0.34 -4.61 -7.63
CA ARG A 158 -0.95 -4.57 -6.88
C ARG A 158 -2.07 -4.21 -7.85
N PRO A 159 -3.31 -4.62 -7.57
CA PRO A 159 -4.47 -4.20 -8.36
C PRO A 159 -4.54 -2.67 -8.46
N GLY A 160 -4.57 -2.14 -9.67
CA GLY A 160 -4.51 -0.72 -10.00
C GLY A 160 -3.13 -0.28 -10.48
N PRO A 161 -2.07 -0.24 -9.63
CA PRO A 161 -0.71 0.12 -10.06
C PRO A 161 -0.11 -0.79 -11.12
N MET A 162 -0.55 -2.05 -11.20
CA MET A 162 -0.04 -3.02 -12.17
C MET A 162 -0.12 -2.54 -13.63
N ASP A 163 -1.07 -1.68 -13.95
CA ASP A 163 -1.24 -1.15 -15.31
C ASP A 163 -0.04 -0.28 -15.76
N TYR A 164 0.78 0.20 -14.81
CA TYR A 164 1.97 0.98 -15.10
C TYR A 164 3.25 0.15 -15.24
N ILE A 165 3.23 -1.14 -14.90
CA ILE A 165 4.40 -2.02 -14.99
C ILE A 165 4.96 -2.08 -16.41
N PRO A 166 4.15 -2.22 -17.48
CA PRO A 166 4.70 -2.24 -18.84
C PRO A 166 5.46 -0.96 -19.20
N SER A 167 4.92 0.22 -18.87
CA SER A 167 5.61 1.49 -19.09
C SER A 167 6.86 1.64 -18.22
N PHE A 168 6.81 1.18 -16.95
CA PHE A 168 7.97 1.18 -16.07
C PHE A 168 9.13 0.36 -16.68
N ILE A 169 8.84 -0.84 -17.16
CA ILE A 169 9.80 -1.73 -17.82
C ILE A 169 10.33 -1.10 -19.11
N ALA A 170 9.43 -0.59 -19.96
CA ALA A 170 9.79 0.01 -21.24
C ALA A 170 10.71 1.22 -21.05
N ARG A 171 10.44 2.08 -20.08
CA ARG A 171 11.26 3.26 -19.75
C ARG A 171 12.61 2.87 -19.15
N LYS A 172 12.64 1.90 -18.24
CA LYS A 172 13.91 1.35 -17.73
C LYS A 172 14.80 0.83 -18.86
N GLN A 173 14.20 0.14 -19.84
CA GLN A 173 14.93 -0.45 -20.96
C GLN A 173 15.23 0.55 -22.10
N GLY A 174 14.85 1.82 -21.95
CA GLY A 174 15.03 2.84 -23.00
C GLY A 174 14.12 2.68 -24.22
N LYS A 175 13.12 1.79 -24.17
CA LYS A 175 12.13 1.56 -25.25
C LYS A 175 11.03 2.62 -25.27
N GLU A 176 10.78 3.26 -24.15
CA GLU A 176 9.85 4.38 -23.99
C GLU A 176 10.62 5.57 -23.43
N GLU A 177 10.42 6.76 -24.02
CA GLU A 177 11.06 7.99 -23.57
C GLU A 177 10.50 8.42 -22.19
N ILE A 178 11.40 8.77 -21.28
CA ILE A 178 11.00 9.35 -20.00
C ILE A 178 10.68 10.82 -20.21
N LYS A 179 9.40 11.19 -20.03
CA LYS A 179 8.93 12.56 -20.16
C LYS A 179 8.45 13.08 -18.84
N TYR A 180 8.94 14.26 -18.47
CA TYR A 180 8.44 15.02 -17.35
C TYR A 180 7.62 16.19 -17.88
N ASP A 181 6.35 16.32 -17.46
CA ASP A 181 5.51 17.43 -17.91
C ASP A 181 6.05 18.78 -17.42
N ILE A 182 6.76 18.78 -16.32
CA ILE A 182 7.51 19.92 -15.78
C ILE A 182 8.91 19.41 -15.41
N PRO A 183 9.98 20.05 -15.89
CA PRO A 183 11.35 19.55 -15.67
C PRO A 183 11.70 19.30 -14.19
N VAL A 184 11.18 20.11 -13.27
CA VAL A 184 11.46 20.00 -11.83
C VAL A 184 10.90 18.70 -11.22
N MET A 185 9.96 18.00 -11.87
CA MET A 185 9.44 16.71 -11.42
C MET A 185 10.49 15.60 -11.50
N GLU A 186 11.48 15.74 -12.37
CA GLU A 186 12.60 14.81 -12.47
C GLU A 186 13.26 14.57 -11.12
N ARG A 187 13.38 15.62 -10.31
CA ARG A 187 13.97 15.54 -8.97
C ARG A 187 13.37 14.43 -8.08
N TYR A 188 12.08 14.14 -8.24
CA TYR A 188 11.36 13.19 -7.41
C TYR A 188 10.92 11.92 -8.16
N LEU A 189 10.98 11.93 -9.49
CA LEU A 189 10.52 10.81 -10.31
C LEU A 189 11.62 10.13 -11.11
N LYS A 190 12.88 10.59 -11.00
CA LYS A 190 14.01 10.03 -11.74
C LYS A 190 14.19 8.53 -11.43
N ASP A 191 14.16 8.15 -10.16
CA ASP A 191 14.41 6.78 -9.71
C ASP A 191 13.28 5.81 -10.08
N THR A 192 12.11 6.34 -10.41
CA THR A 192 10.94 5.59 -10.87
C THR A 192 10.61 5.84 -12.34
N TYR A 193 11.60 6.26 -13.14
CA TYR A 193 11.50 6.47 -14.58
C TYR A 193 10.31 7.36 -14.98
N GLY A 194 10.07 8.42 -14.21
CA GLY A 194 8.99 9.38 -14.46
C GLY A 194 7.59 8.88 -14.09
N ILE A 195 7.47 7.74 -13.46
CA ILE A 195 6.19 7.20 -12.96
C ILE A 195 6.08 7.48 -11.47
N THR A 196 4.92 7.96 -11.05
CA THR A 196 4.65 8.13 -9.62
C THR A 196 4.25 6.78 -9.03
N VAL A 197 5.10 6.24 -8.19
CA VAL A 197 4.96 4.91 -7.58
C VAL A 197 4.60 5.02 -6.09
N TYR A 198 5.25 5.95 -5.38
CA TYR A 198 5.18 6.06 -3.92
C TYR A 198 4.27 7.19 -3.45
N GLN A 199 3.65 7.00 -2.28
CA GLN A 199 2.83 8.05 -1.63
C GLN A 199 3.66 9.31 -1.33
N GLU A 200 4.91 9.14 -0.95
CA GLU A 200 5.86 10.22 -0.69
C GLU A 200 6.08 11.08 -1.93
N GLN A 201 6.14 10.49 -3.11
CA GLN A 201 6.24 11.24 -4.37
C GLN A 201 5.00 12.11 -4.60
N VAL A 202 3.79 11.60 -4.29
CA VAL A 202 2.56 12.38 -4.37
C VAL A 202 2.60 13.58 -3.41
N MET A 203 3.02 13.34 -2.17
CA MET A 203 3.14 14.39 -1.15
C MET A 203 4.16 15.46 -1.58
N LEU A 204 5.32 15.03 -2.06
CA LEU A 204 6.38 15.94 -2.51
C LEU A 204 5.96 16.74 -3.76
N LEU A 205 5.32 16.09 -4.72
CA LEU A 205 4.79 16.74 -5.92
C LEU A 205 3.67 17.74 -5.58
N SER A 206 2.77 17.42 -4.66
CA SER A 206 1.72 18.35 -4.24
C SER A 206 2.29 19.62 -3.59
N ARG A 207 3.37 19.48 -2.82
CA ARG A 207 4.11 20.61 -2.23
C ARG A 207 4.86 21.41 -3.30
N LEU A 208 5.51 20.72 -4.22
CA LEU A 208 6.30 21.34 -5.28
C LEU A 208 5.42 22.08 -6.30
N LEU A 209 4.31 21.47 -6.75
CA LEU A 209 3.47 21.98 -7.84
C LEU A 209 2.36 22.91 -7.38
N ALA A 210 1.84 22.69 -6.17
CA ALA A 210 0.68 23.41 -5.66
C ALA A 210 0.92 24.13 -4.32
N ASN A 211 2.17 24.16 -3.86
CA ASN A 211 2.57 24.81 -2.60
C ASN A 211 1.79 24.31 -1.39
N PHE A 212 1.52 22.99 -1.33
CA PHE A 212 0.89 22.40 -0.16
C PHE A 212 1.85 22.44 1.04
N THR A 213 1.31 22.71 2.20
CA THR A 213 2.04 22.51 3.46
C THR A 213 2.24 21.02 3.73
N ARG A 214 3.07 20.67 4.72
CA ARG A 214 3.26 19.28 5.14
C ARG A 214 1.95 18.63 5.59
N GLY A 215 1.14 19.34 6.38
CA GLY A 215 -0.15 18.84 6.84
C GLY A 215 -1.16 18.61 5.71
N GLU A 216 -1.18 19.49 4.70
CA GLU A 216 -2.07 19.33 3.54
C GLU A 216 -1.66 18.18 2.62
N SER A 217 -0.36 17.98 2.42
CA SER A 217 0.13 16.82 1.66
C SER A 217 -0.16 15.50 2.40
N ASP A 218 -0.08 15.47 3.72
CA ASP A 218 -0.48 14.30 4.51
C ASP A 218 -2.01 14.09 4.49
N ALA A 219 -2.80 15.17 4.56
CA ALA A 219 -4.25 15.09 4.38
C ALA A 219 -4.63 14.54 3.00
N LEU A 220 -3.89 14.92 1.93
CA LEU A 220 -4.05 14.36 0.59
C LEU A 220 -3.75 12.85 0.58
N ARG A 221 -2.64 12.44 1.16
CA ARG A 221 -2.27 11.02 1.28
C ARG A 221 -3.36 10.21 2.00
N LYS A 222 -3.85 10.71 3.14
CA LYS A 222 -4.93 10.08 3.91
C LYS A 222 -6.24 10.02 3.13
N ALA A 223 -6.60 11.10 2.43
CA ALA A 223 -7.81 11.16 1.62
C ALA A 223 -7.76 10.16 0.45
N MET A 224 -6.61 10.02 -0.19
CA MET A 224 -6.37 9.03 -1.25
C MET A 224 -6.44 7.59 -0.71
N GLY A 225 -5.75 7.31 0.40
CA GLY A 225 -5.71 5.98 1.02
C GLY A 225 -7.07 5.50 1.52
N LYS A 226 -7.87 6.41 2.10
CA LYS A 226 -9.22 6.11 2.62
C LYS A 226 -10.34 6.38 1.61
N LYS A 227 -10.02 6.76 0.35
CA LYS A 227 -10.97 7.13 -0.73
C LYS A 227 -12.03 8.16 -0.32
N LEU A 228 -11.64 9.15 0.45
CA LEU A 228 -12.54 10.21 0.92
C LEU A 228 -12.78 11.22 -0.20
N ILE A 229 -13.75 10.94 -1.08
CA ILE A 229 -14.03 11.69 -2.32
C ILE A 229 -14.24 13.18 -2.05
N GLU A 230 -15.01 13.55 -1.01
CA GLU A 230 -15.26 14.94 -0.66
C GLU A 230 -13.97 15.69 -0.28
N LYS A 231 -13.14 15.08 0.57
CA LYS A 231 -11.83 15.65 0.95
C LYS A 231 -10.90 15.75 -0.26
N MET A 232 -10.92 14.75 -1.15
CA MET A 232 -10.16 14.78 -2.40
C MET A 232 -10.62 15.92 -3.32
N ASN A 233 -11.94 16.16 -3.46
CA ASN A 233 -12.47 17.26 -4.28
C ASN A 233 -12.09 18.63 -3.71
N HIS A 234 -12.14 18.79 -2.38
CA HIS A 234 -11.67 20.01 -1.73
C HIS A 234 -10.19 20.27 -1.99
N LEU A 235 -9.35 19.25 -1.77
CA LEU A 235 -7.90 19.33 -2.01
C LEU A 235 -7.55 19.52 -3.48
N LYS A 236 -8.36 18.97 -4.40
CA LYS A 236 -8.23 19.21 -5.85
C LYS A 236 -8.42 20.69 -6.19
N SER A 237 -9.45 21.32 -5.66
CA SER A 237 -9.70 22.75 -5.89
C SER A 237 -8.52 23.61 -5.41
N LYS A 238 -7.97 23.26 -4.25
CA LYS A 238 -6.78 23.90 -3.70
C LYS A 238 -5.52 23.63 -4.55
N PHE A 239 -5.32 22.41 -5.00
CA PHE A 239 -4.22 22.04 -5.89
C PHE A 239 -4.26 22.87 -7.17
N MET A 240 -5.43 22.96 -7.81
CA MET A 240 -5.63 23.77 -9.01
C MET A 240 -5.39 25.27 -8.79
N ALA A 241 -5.74 25.80 -7.62
CA ALA A 241 -5.50 27.20 -7.27
C ALA A 241 -4.02 27.48 -6.96
N GLY A 242 -3.35 26.56 -6.27
CA GLY A 242 -1.93 26.65 -5.95
C GLY A 242 -1.03 26.61 -7.18
N GLU A 243 -1.32 25.70 -8.10
CA GLU A 243 -0.57 25.58 -9.34
C GLU A 243 -0.72 26.80 -10.27
N ARG A 244 -1.92 27.45 -10.32
CA ARG A 244 -2.09 28.71 -11.07
C ARG A 244 -1.11 29.80 -10.63
N ARG A 245 -0.63 29.74 -9.38
CA ARG A 245 0.36 30.68 -8.83
C ARG A 245 1.80 30.27 -9.16
N MET A 246 2.07 28.97 -9.32
CA MET A 246 3.43 28.46 -9.48
C MET A 246 3.78 28.01 -10.90
N VAL A 247 2.81 27.57 -11.69
CA VAL A 247 3.02 27.08 -13.06
C VAL A 247 1.87 27.46 -13.97
N THR A 248 2.17 28.11 -15.05
CA THR A 248 1.25 28.82 -15.94
C THR A 248 0.36 27.97 -16.86
N ARG A 249 0.19 26.66 -16.64
CA ARG A 249 -0.54 25.81 -17.59
C ARG A 249 -1.65 24.96 -16.97
N LYS A 250 -2.91 25.39 -17.13
CA LYS A 250 -4.15 24.65 -16.79
C LYS A 250 -4.18 23.16 -17.19
N LYS A 251 -3.46 22.78 -18.23
CA LYS A 251 -3.44 21.43 -18.79
C LYS A 251 -2.71 20.43 -17.89
N LEU A 252 -1.70 20.87 -17.18
CA LEU A 252 -0.88 20.07 -16.27
C LEU A 252 -1.59 19.71 -14.97
N CYS A 253 -2.33 20.64 -14.37
CA CYS A 253 -3.12 20.39 -13.18
C CYS A 253 -4.15 19.28 -13.33
N ARG A 254 -4.81 19.24 -14.49
CA ARG A 254 -5.80 18.20 -14.77
C ARG A 254 -5.19 16.81 -14.90
N ARG A 255 -3.89 16.75 -15.24
CA ARG A 255 -3.16 15.49 -15.42
C ARG A 255 -2.63 14.94 -14.09
N TYR A 256 -2.17 15.79 -13.19
CA TYR A 256 -1.51 15.44 -11.94
C TYR A 256 -2.27 15.82 -10.68
N GLY A 257 -3.41 16.49 -10.80
CA GLY A 257 -4.30 16.74 -9.67
C GLY A 257 -4.89 15.45 -9.10
N PRO A 258 -5.46 15.48 -7.87
CA PRO A 258 -5.95 14.30 -7.16
C PRO A 258 -6.93 13.40 -7.92
N THR A 259 -7.48 13.87 -9.04
CA THR A 259 -8.39 13.12 -9.90
C THR A 259 -8.01 13.16 -11.38
N GLY A 260 -6.76 13.54 -11.70
CA GLY A 260 -6.26 13.57 -13.09
C GLY A 260 -6.03 12.16 -13.65
N LYS A 261 -6.13 12.01 -14.99
CA LYS A 261 -5.95 10.71 -15.67
C LYS A 261 -4.58 10.06 -15.46
N ASN A 262 -3.56 10.85 -15.11
CA ASN A 262 -2.21 10.40 -14.76
C ASN A 262 -1.87 10.73 -13.30
N SER A 263 -2.88 11.06 -12.48
CA SER A 263 -2.67 11.03 -11.03
C SER A 263 -2.25 9.61 -10.67
N PRO A 264 -1.17 9.44 -9.89
CA PRO A 264 -0.86 8.16 -9.33
C PRO A 264 -2.03 7.78 -8.47
N HIS A 265 -2.88 6.98 -9.05
CA HIS A 265 -4.03 6.37 -8.41
C HIS A 265 -5.01 7.32 -7.72
N THR A 266 -6.19 7.25 -8.20
CA THR A 266 -7.23 6.66 -7.36
C THR A 266 -6.71 5.30 -6.94
N PRO A 267 -6.14 5.11 -5.75
CA PRO A 267 -5.74 3.79 -5.31
C PRO A 267 -6.99 2.96 -5.35
N SER A 268 -6.95 1.87 -6.10
CA SER A 268 -7.93 0.82 -5.87
C SER A 268 -7.82 0.48 -4.39
N THR A 269 -8.93 0.38 -3.73
CA THR A 269 -9.18 0.33 -2.30
C THR A 269 -8.57 -0.90 -1.61
N ARG A 270 -7.27 -1.06 -1.64
CA ARG A 270 -6.57 -1.94 -0.69
C ARG A 270 -5.34 -1.20 -0.21
N ALA A 271 -5.30 -1.02 1.10
CA ALA A 271 -4.24 -0.36 1.81
C ALA A 271 -2.87 -0.73 1.25
N MET A 272 -2.12 0.27 0.82
CA MET A 272 -0.68 0.13 0.72
C MET A 272 -0.15 -0.06 2.15
N PRO A 273 0.60 -1.10 2.45
CA PRO A 273 1.42 -1.08 3.65
C PRO A 273 2.37 0.11 3.55
N PRO A 274 2.72 0.73 4.67
CA PRO A 274 3.77 1.74 4.68
C PRO A 274 5.03 1.13 4.07
N ALA A 275 5.73 1.90 3.26
CA ALA A 275 7.10 1.57 2.92
C ALA A 275 7.84 1.49 4.26
N THR A 276 8.17 0.30 4.68
CA THR A 276 9.08 0.08 5.80
C THR A 276 10.44 0.56 5.33
N HIS A 277 10.84 1.74 5.80
CA HIS A 277 12.24 2.08 5.85
C HIS A 277 12.85 1.16 6.91
N GLY A 278 13.58 0.20 6.50
CA GLY A 278 14.53 -0.57 7.23
C GLY A 278 15.82 -0.56 6.44
#